data_932e49cd6266689870354caf58fe7213
#
_entry.id   932e49cd6266689870354caf58fe7213
#
_cell.length_a   1.000
_cell.length_b   1.000
_cell.length_c   1.000
_cell.angle_alpha   90.00
_cell.angle_beta   90.00
_cell.angle_gamma   90.00
#
_symmetry.space_group_name_H-M   'P 1'
#
loop_
_entity.id
_entity.type
_entity.pdbx_description
1 polymer ?
#
loop_
_entity_poly.entity_id
_entity_poly.type
_entity_poly.pdbx_seq_one_letter_code
_entity_poly.pdbx_strand_id
1 'polypeptide(L)'
;MANRPNVLFILTDDQRYDTIHALGNNHIRTPFLDALCEDGTAFTNAHIPGGTVPAVCMPSRAMIHTGRALFSLKEDGKTIPSDHALMGETFRQNGYTTYGTGKWHNGTDSYRRSFSDGDEIFFGGMWDHWNVPTYEFRADGKYNRLNNACIGQYFSNKVTYTRATHINVGV
;
A
#
# COMPACT_ATOMS: atom_id res chain seq x y z
N MET A 1 10.01 19.59 21.91
CA MET A 1 10.10 18.73 20.71
C MET A 1 8.81 18.97 19.92
N ALA A 2 8.91 19.25 18.62
CA ALA A 2 7.69 19.37 17.81
C ALA A 2 6.92 18.04 17.85
N ASN A 3 5.63 18.13 18.14
CA ASN A 3 4.75 16.96 18.15
C ASN A 3 4.62 16.47 16.70
N ARG A 4 5.29 15.38 16.35
CA ARG A 4 5.21 14.78 15.00
C ARG A 4 3.97 13.92 14.93
N PRO A 5 3.05 14.15 13.98
CA PRO A 5 1.86 13.34 13.83
C PRO A 5 2.22 11.93 13.36
N ASN A 6 1.44 10.95 13.75
CA ASN A 6 1.45 9.65 13.09
C ASN A 6 0.81 9.78 11.71
N VAL A 7 1.35 9.05 10.73
CA VAL A 7 0.84 9.04 9.36
C VAL A 7 0.39 7.63 9.01
N LEU A 8 -0.87 7.46 8.65
CA LEU A 8 -1.43 6.23 8.13
C LEU A 8 -1.72 6.44 6.63
N PHE A 9 -1.02 5.67 5.79
CA PHE A 9 -1.24 5.64 4.36
C PHE A 9 -1.94 4.34 3.97
N ILE A 10 -3.14 4.45 3.40
CA ILE A 10 -3.95 3.32 2.93
C ILE A 10 -4.06 3.43 1.42
N LEU A 11 -3.68 2.36 0.72
CA LEU A 11 -3.78 2.25 -0.72
C LEU A 11 -4.59 1.00 -1.07
N THR A 12 -5.79 1.21 -1.60
CA THR A 12 -6.63 0.14 -2.14
C THR A 12 -6.11 -0.32 -3.51
N ASP A 13 -6.34 -1.57 -3.87
CA ASP A 13 -6.06 -2.08 -5.21
C ASP A 13 -7.39 -2.21 -5.98
N ASP A 14 -7.37 -1.82 -7.26
CA ASP A 14 -8.51 -1.92 -8.20
C ASP A 14 -9.84 -1.31 -7.70
N GLN A 15 -9.81 -0.47 -6.68
CA GLN A 15 -11.01 0.23 -6.20
C GLN A 15 -11.40 1.33 -7.19
N ARG A 16 -12.62 1.26 -7.70
CA ARG A 16 -13.20 2.32 -8.53
C ARG A 16 -13.58 3.51 -7.66
N TYR A 17 -13.42 4.72 -8.18
CA TYR A 17 -13.75 5.97 -7.49
C TYR A 17 -15.24 6.06 -7.06
N ASP A 18 -16.12 5.40 -7.81
CA ASP A 18 -17.56 5.41 -7.60
C ASP A 18 -18.06 4.31 -6.64
N THR A 19 -17.16 3.69 -5.88
CA THR A 19 -17.50 2.61 -4.92
C THR A 19 -17.53 3.09 -3.46
N ILE A 20 -17.73 4.38 -3.23
CA ILE A 20 -17.88 4.98 -1.89
C ILE A 20 -19.27 5.63 -1.80
N HIS A 21 -20.03 5.27 -0.76
CA HIS A 21 -21.40 5.74 -0.60
C HIS A 21 -21.48 7.25 -0.44
N ALA A 22 -20.66 7.86 0.41
CA ALA A 22 -20.61 9.30 0.60
C ALA A 22 -20.28 10.10 -0.67
N LEU A 23 -19.69 9.45 -1.69
CA LEU A 23 -19.37 10.05 -2.98
C LEU A 23 -20.45 9.78 -4.05
N GLY A 24 -21.63 9.32 -3.64
CA GLY A 24 -22.81 9.19 -4.51
C GLY A 24 -23.19 7.75 -4.89
N ASN A 25 -22.56 6.72 -4.34
CA ASN A 25 -22.94 5.35 -4.61
C ASN A 25 -24.03 4.86 -3.64
N ASN A 26 -25.26 4.73 -4.14
CA ASN A 26 -26.40 4.31 -3.33
C ASN A 26 -26.58 2.78 -3.24
N HIS A 27 -25.71 1.99 -3.90
CA HIS A 27 -25.84 0.52 -3.98
C HIS A 27 -24.98 -0.19 -2.94
N ILE A 28 -23.96 0.46 -2.39
CA ILE A 28 -23.02 -0.11 -1.42
C ILE A 28 -23.04 0.69 -0.11
N ARG A 29 -22.57 0.05 0.94
CA ARG A 29 -22.44 0.67 2.26
C ARG A 29 -20.96 0.71 2.65
N THR A 30 -20.42 1.91 2.84
CA THR A 30 -19.02 2.14 3.18
C THR A 30 -18.87 3.06 4.40
N PRO A 31 -19.45 2.70 5.58
CA PRO A 31 -19.61 3.63 6.69
C PRO A 31 -18.30 4.22 7.20
N PHE A 32 -17.19 3.47 7.15
CA PHE A 32 -15.89 3.96 7.60
C PHE A 32 -15.22 4.88 6.58
N LEU A 33 -15.39 4.61 5.27
CA LEU A 33 -14.90 5.49 4.21
C LEU A 33 -15.78 6.75 4.14
N ASP A 34 -17.06 6.62 4.40
CA ASP A 34 -18.00 7.75 4.48
C ASP A 34 -17.57 8.70 5.59
N ALA A 35 -17.27 8.19 6.79
CA ALA A 35 -16.75 9.00 7.89
C ALA A 35 -15.43 9.70 7.54
N LEU A 36 -14.51 9.02 6.84
CA LEU A 36 -13.28 9.66 6.36
C LEU A 36 -13.54 10.79 5.36
N CYS A 37 -14.55 10.63 4.49
CA CYS A 37 -14.95 11.69 3.57
C CYS A 37 -15.59 12.89 4.29
N GLU A 38 -16.37 12.65 5.35
CA GLU A 38 -17.02 13.68 6.16
C GLU A 38 -16.02 14.45 7.02
N ASP A 39 -15.07 13.76 7.64
CA ASP A 39 -14.07 14.36 8.54
C ASP A 39 -12.84 14.93 7.81
N GLY A 40 -12.66 14.58 6.53
CA GLY A 40 -11.47 14.90 5.77
C GLY A 40 -11.74 15.70 4.51
N THR A 41 -10.89 15.50 3.50
CA THR A 41 -11.03 16.10 2.17
C THR A 41 -11.06 15.01 1.11
N ALA A 42 -12.14 14.91 0.36
CA ALA A 42 -12.28 14.01 -0.77
C ALA A 42 -11.94 14.71 -2.09
N PHE A 43 -10.92 14.21 -2.80
CA PHE A 43 -10.53 14.71 -4.11
C PHE A 43 -11.29 13.94 -5.20
N THR A 44 -12.42 14.47 -5.63
CA THR A 44 -13.32 13.79 -6.58
C THR A 44 -12.82 13.80 -8.03
N ASN A 45 -11.86 14.67 -8.35
CA ASN A 45 -11.27 14.82 -9.68
C ASN A 45 -9.76 14.50 -9.68
N ALA A 46 -9.33 13.54 -8.86
CA ALA A 46 -7.95 13.10 -8.89
C ALA A 46 -7.67 12.30 -10.18
N HIS A 47 -6.52 12.59 -10.81
CA HIS A 47 -6.09 11.94 -12.05
C HIS A 47 -4.76 11.23 -11.84
N ILE A 48 -4.57 10.11 -12.52
CA ILE A 48 -3.26 9.47 -12.60
C ILE A 48 -2.34 10.30 -13.51
N PRO A 49 -1.03 10.38 -13.21
CA PRO A 49 -0.10 11.21 -13.98
C PRO A 49 0.21 10.68 -15.38
N GLY A 50 -0.32 9.53 -15.77
CA GLY A 50 -0.02 8.90 -17.04
C GLY A 50 1.39 8.31 -17.11
N GLY A 51 1.74 7.73 -18.26
CA GLY A 51 3.03 7.09 -18.44
C GLY A 51 3.12 6.32 -19.77
N THR A 52 4.16 5.51 -19.88
CA THR A 52 4.45 4.69 -21.05
C THR A 52 3.62 3.40 -21.11
N VAL A 53 3.03 3.01 -19.98
CA VAL A 53 2.15 1.85 -19.84
C VAL A 53 0.91 2.23 -19.02
N PRO A 54 -0.15 1.41 -19.04
CA PRO A 54 -1.31 1.63 -18.16
C PRO A 54 -0.91 1.73 -16.70
N ALA A 55 -1.50 2.66 -15.97
CA ALA A 55 -1.29 2.84 -14.53
C ALA A 55 -2.08 1.79 -13.72
N VAL A 56 -1.76 0.52 -13.95
CA VAL A 56 -2.25 -0.61 -13.16
C VAL A 56 -1.41 -0.76 -11.88
N CYS A 57 -1.61 -1.80 -11.11
CA CYS A 57 -1.08 -1.91 -9.74
C CYS A 57 0.42 -1.58 -9.58
N MET A 58 1.31 -2.21 -10.31
CA MET A 58 2.77 -2.02 -10.16
C MET A 58 3.23 -0.62 -10.57
N PRO A 59 2.91 -0.11 -11.77
CA PRO A 59 3.29 1.23 -12.19
C PRO A 59 2.68 2.32 -11.29
N SER A 60 1.40 2.19 -10.92
CA SER A 60 0.72 3.13 -10.04
C SER A 60 1.39 3.22 -8.67
N ARG A 61 1.72 2.07 -8.06
CA ARG A 61 2.43 2.02 -6.77
C ARG A 61 3.80 2.67 -6.86
N ALA A 62 4.56 2.40 -7.92
CA ALA A 62 5.86 3.04 -8.14
C ALA A 62 5.75 4.55 -8.22
N MET A 63 4.78 5.08 -8.97
CA MET A 63 4.54 6.53 -9.07
C MET A 63 4.17 7.14 -7.71
N ILE A 64 3.28 6.51 -6.96
CA ILE A 64 2.85 6.99 -5.64
C ILE A 64 4.02 7.01 -4.67
N HIS A 65 4.79 5.91 -4.58
CA HIS A 65 5.88 5.81 -3.62
C HIS A 65 7.09 6.69 -3.95
N THR A 66 7.29 7.03 -5.22
CA THR A 66 8.42 7.88 -5.66
C THR A 66 8.05 9.35 -5.86
N GLY A 67 6.75 9.66 -6.02
CA GLY A 67 6.28 10.97 -6.47
C GLY A 67 6.68 11.31 -7.90
N ARG A 68 7.05 10.31 -8.73
CA ARG A 68 7.52 10.49 -10.11
C ARG A 68 6.51 9.97 -11.11
N ALA A 69 6.40 10.62 -12.25
CA ALA A 69 5.68 10.08 -13.38
C ALA A 69 6.40 8.84 -13.93
N LEU A 70 5.65 7.94 -14.55
CA LEU A 70 6.17 6.65 -15.04
C LEU A 70 7.26 6.82 -16.11
N PHE A 71 7.26 7.91 -16.86
CA PHE A 71 8.32 8.27 -17.81
C PHE A 71 9.73 8.34 -17.18
N SER A 72 9.81 8.58 -15.88
CA SER A 72 11.06 8.68 -15.13
C SER A 72 11.42 7.38 -14.39
N LEU A 73 10.61 6.33 -14.52
CA LEU A 73 10.82 5.04 -13.88
C LEU A 73 11.27 4.01 -14.90
N LYS A 74 12.25 3.18 -14.52
CA LYS A 74 12.70 2.05 -15.34
C LYS A 74 11.79 0.85 -15.16
N GLU A 75 11.73 -0.02 -16.16
CA GLU A 75 10.98 -1.30 -16.11
C GLU A 75 9.55 -1.12 -15.60
N ASP A 76 8.89 -0.04 -16.00
CA ASP A 76 7.51 0.26 -15.60
C ASP A 76 7.27 0.29 -14.08
N GLY A 77 8.33 0.51 -13.32
CA GLY A 77 8.28 0.53 -11.87
C GLY A 77 8.34 -0.84 -11.20
N LYS A 78 8.72 -1.90 -11.91
CA LYS A 78 8.92 -3.24 -11.34
C LYS A 78 9.99 -3.22 -10.26
N THR A 79 11.05 -2.46 -10.49
CA THR A 79 12.06 -2.13 -9.50
C THR A 79 12.21 -0.61 -9.42
N ILE A 80 12.41 -0.09 -8.20
CA ILE A 80 12.63 1.34 -8.02
C ILE A 80 14.13 1.57 -7.83
N PRO A 81 14.80 2.29 -8.77
CA PRO A 81 16.22 2.55 -8.67
C PRO A 81 16.65 3.20 -7.36
N SER A 82 17.87 2.93 -6.91
CA SER A 82 18.38 3.43 -5.63
C SER A 82 18.58 4.95 -5.58
N ASP A 83 18.70 5.59 -6.73
CA ASP A 83 18.80 7.05 -6.88
C ASP A 83 17.44 7.76 -6.87
N HIS A 84 16.34 7.02 -6.80
CA HIS A 84 15.00 7.58 -6.62
C HIS A 84 14.60 7.53 -5.16
N ALA A 85 14.27 8.68 -4.59
CA ALA A 85 13.72 8.77 -3.23
C ALA A 85 12.37 8.04 -3.14
N LEU A 86 12.11 7.43 -2.00
CA LEU A 86 10.85 6.79 -1.68
C LEU A 86 10.16 7.51 -0.53
N MET A 87 8.84 7.55 -0.55
CA MET A 87 8.04 8.18 0.51
C MET A 87 8.41 7.61 1.89
N GLY A 88 8.43 6.30 2.06
CA GLY A 88 8.80 5.66 3.32
C GLY A 88 10.25 5.92 3.73
N GLU A 89 11.18 5.93 2.78
CA GLU A 89 12.58 6.29 3.00
C GLU A 89 12.71 7.75 3.51
N THR A 90 11.96 8.66 2.91
CA THR A 90 11.92 10.07 3.35
C THR A 90 11.42 10.20 4.78
N PHE A 91 10.36 9.46 5.16
CA PHE A 91 9.89 9.43 6.54
C PHE A 91 10.97 8.90 7.50
N ARG A 92 11.64 7.80 7.15
CA ARG A 92 12.73 7.23 7.96
C ARG A 92 13.88 8.21 8.18
N GLN A 93 14.33 8.88 7.11
CA GLN A 93 15.38 9.90 7.17
C GLN A 93 15.00 11.07 8.07
N ASN A 94 13.72 11.31 8.26
CA ASN A 94 13.18 12.32 9.17
C ASN A 94 12.78 11.77 10.55
N GLY A 95 13.29 10.59 10.93
CA GLY A 95 13.16 10.02 12.25
C GLY A 95 11.83 9.36 12.58
N TYR A 96 11.07 8.95 11.55
CA TYR A 96 9.91 8.10 11.73
C TYR A 96 10.31 6.62 11.72
N THR A 97 9.63 5.83 12.52
CA THR A 97 9.56 4.38 12.32
C THR A 97 8.49 4.10 11.28
N THR A 98 8.83 3.33 10.27
CA THR A 98 7.91 3.02 9.17
C THR A 98 7.58 1.52 9.15
N TYR A 99 6.33 1.20 8.97
CA TYR A 99 5.84 -0.18 8.93
C TYR A 99 5.00 -0.38 7.67
N GLY A 100 5.27 -1.46 6.93
CA GLY A 100 4.53 -1.79 5.72
C GLY A 100 3.81 -3.12 5.85
N THR A 101 2.62 -3.22 5.24
CA THR A 101 1.85 -4.47 5.18
C THR A 101 1.06 -4.52 3.88
N GLY A 102 0.70 -5.72 3.43
CA GLY A 102 -0.07 -5.94 2.22
C GLY A 102 0.76 -5.93 0.93
N LYS A 103 0.12 -5.61 -0.19
CA LYS A 103 0.75 -5.69 -1.51
C LYS A 103 1.74 -4.56 -1.74
N TRP A 104 3.00 -4.93 -2.05
CA TRP A 104 4.04 -3.97 -2.41
C TRP A 104 4.26 -3.87 -3.92
N HIS A 105 4.61 -4.96 -4.57
CA HIS A 105 4.75 -5.15 -6.02
C HIS A 105 5.94 -4.43 -6.71
N ASN A 106 6.76 -3.68 -6.01
CA ASN A 106 7.87 -2.90 -6.58
C ASN A 106 9.27 -3.40 -6.14
N GLY A 107 9.39 -4.70 -5.86
CA GLY A 107 10.64 -5.34 -5.48
C GLY A 107 11.00 -5.24 -4.01
N THR A 108 11.84 -6.16 -3.55
CA THR A 108 12.21 -6.28 -2.13
C THR A 108 13.18 -5.18 -1.67
N ASP A 109 14.06 -4.72 -2.56
CA ASP A 109 15.05 -3.69 -2.20
C ASP A 109 14.40 -2.32 -1.92
N SER A 110 13.42 -1.94 -2.72
CA SER A 110 12.66 -0.71 -2.49
C SER A 110 11.81 -0.79 -1.21
N TYR A 111 11.30 -1.97 -0.88
CA TYR A 111 10.60 -2.19 0.39
C TYR A 111 11.53 -1.97 1.59
N ARG A 112 12.71 -2.61 1.58
CA ARG A 112 13.73 -2.46 2.64
C ARG A 112 14.16 -1.02 2.86
N ARG A 113 14.24 -0.24 1.79
CA ARG A 113 14.55 1.21 1.87
C ARG A 113 13.41 1.98 2.52
N SER A 114 12.17 1.61 2.24
CA SER A 114 10.96 2.33 2.69
C SER A 114 10.59 2.02 4.13
N PHE A 115 10.75 0.79 4.58
CA PHE A 115 10.21 0.34 5.86
C PHE A 115 11.27 -0.17 6.83
N SER A 116 11.04 0.11 8.12
CA SER A 116 11.86 -0.38 9.22
C SER A 116 11.50 -1.81 9.61
N ASP A 117 10.23 -2.18 9.40
CA ASP A 117 9.64 -3.46 9.75
C ASP A 117 8.40 -3.70 8.89
N GLY A 118 7.87 -4.92 8.87
CA GLY A 118 6.66 -5.24 8.14
C GLY A 118 6.21 -6.69 8.28
N ASP A 119 4.93 -6.92 8.06
CA ASP A 119 4.32 -8.23 8.17
C ASP A 119 3.26 -8.42 7.08
N GLU A 120 2.94 -9.68 6.75
CA GLU A 120 1.96 -10.04 5.73
C GLU A 120 2.22 -9.33 4.37
N ILE A 121 3.49 -9.22 3.98
CA ILE A 121 3.89 -8.51 2.77
C ILE A 121 3.72 -9.41 1.57
N PHE A 122 3.01 -8.95 0.55
CA PHE A 122 2.89 -9.61 -0.75
C PHE A 122 3.71 -8.87 -1.80
N PHE A 123 4.73 -9.52 -2.35
CA PHE A 123 5.62 -8.96 -3.37
C PHE A 123 5.16 -9.21 -4.81
N GLY A 124 4.16 -10.06 -5.00
CA GLY A 124 3.62 -10.38 -6.32
C GLY A 124 2.57 -9.41 -6.83
N GLY A 125 2.16 -9.60 -8.07
CA GLY A 125 1.11 -8.83 -8.73
C GLY A 125 -0.27 -9.46 -8.60
N MET A 126 -0.42 -10.65 -9.20
CA MET A 126 -1.64 -11.45 -9.17
C MET A 126 -1.34 -12.82 -8.59
N TRP A 127 -2.27 -13.34 -7.82
CA TRP A 127 -2.13 -14.66 -7.18
C TRP A 127 -3.49 -15.26 -6.87
N ASP A 128 -3.54 -16.54 -6.54
CA ASP A 128 -4.70 -17.16 -5.95
C ASP A 128 -4.98 -16.54 -4.57
N HIS A 129 -6.12 -15.88 -4.43
CA HIS A 129 -6.50 -15.15 -3.21
C HIS A 129 -6.68 -16.04 -1.98
N TRP A 130 -6.86 -17.34 -2.19
CA TRP A 130 -6.98 -18.32 -1.11
C TRP A 130 -5.62 -18.82 -0.60
N ASN A 131 -4.53 -18.48 -1.29
CA ASN A 131 -3.22 -19.05 -1.03
C ASN A 131 -2.08 -18.05 -1.33
N VAL A 132 -2.20 -16.83 -0.85
CA VAL A 132 -1.25 -15.75 -1.12
C VAL A 132 0.07 -15.97 -0.36
N PRO A 133 1.23 -16.00 -1.04
CA PRO A 133 2.52 -16.07 -0.37
C PRO A 133 2.85 -14.74 0.28
N THR A 134 2.91 -14.71 1.60
CA THR A 134 3.27 -13.52 2.37
C THR A 134 4.60 -13.66 3.07
N TYR A 135 5.19 -12.52 3.39
CA TYR A 135 6.50 -12.41 4.01
C TYR A 135 6.42 -11.46 5.20
N GLU A 136 7.27 -11.71 6.19
CA GLU A 136 7.62 -10.71 7.19
C GLU A 136 8.98 -10.10 6.86
N PHE A 137 9.19 -8.85 7.25
CA PHE A 137 10.44 -8.15 7.16
C PHE A 137 10.83 -7.65 8.55
N ARG A 138 12.06 -7.87 8.96
CA ARG A 138 12.55 -7.54 10.30
C ARG A 138 13.69 -6.55 10.26
N ALA A 139 13.91 -5.91 11.38
CA ALA A 139 14.96 -4.88 11.55
C ALA A 139 16.37 -5.37 11.20
N ASP A 140 16.63 -6.67 11.19
CA ASP A 140 17.89 -7.28 10.73
C ASP A 140 18.02 -7.31 9.18
N GLY A 141 17.02 -6.81 8.48
CA GLY A 141 16.99 -6.71 7.02
C GLY A 141 16.63 -8.00 6.29
N LYS A 142 16.16 -9.03 7.01
CA LYS A 142 15.78 -10.31 6.42
C LYS A 142 14.28 -10.38 6.11
N TYR A 143 13.99 -11.14 5.07
CA TYR A 143 12.64 -11.54 4.70
C TYR A 143 12.44 -13.01 5.08
N ASN A 144 11.44 -13.28 5.91
CA ASN A 144 11.04 -14.63 6.23
C ASN A 144 9.71 -14.91 5.55
N ARG A 145 9.63 -16.03 4.82
CA ARG A 145 8.37 -16.44 4.22
C ARG A 145 7.44 -16.95 5.33
N LEU A 146 6.24 -16.41 5.38
CA LEU A 146 5.16 -16.91 6.21
C LEU A 146 4.46 -18.08 5.51
N ASN A 147 3.66 -18.83 6.25
CA ASN A 147 2.71 -19.74 5.63
C ASN A 147 1.76 -18.95 4.74
N ASN A 148 1.38 -19.54 3.60
CA ASN A 148 0.48 -18.86 2.66
C ASN A 148 -0.78 -18.39 3.39
N ALA A 149 -1.07 -17.11 3.28
CA ALA A 149 -2.26 -16.53 3.86
C ALA A 149 -3.47 -16.83 2.97
N CYS A 150 -4.53 -17.36 3.55
CA CYS A 150 -5.83 -17.36 2.93
C CYS A 150 -6.55 -16.06 3.33
N ILE A 151 -6.83 -15.19 2.39
CA ILE A 151 -7.47 -13.90 2.64
C ILE A 151 -8.79 -14.06 3.39
N GLY A 152 -9.59 -15.06 3.02
CA GLY A 152 -10.85 -15.35 3.70
C GLY A 152 -10.71 -15.78 5.16
N GLN A 153 -9.72 -16.59 5.50
CA GLN A 153 -9.43 -16.99 6.89
C GLN A 153 -8.81 -15.85 7.69
N TYR A 154 -8.02 -15.01 7.05
CA TYR A 154 -7.39 -13.89 7.70
C TYR A 154 -8.42 -12.88 8.20
N PHE A 155 -9.42 -12.55 7.39
CA PHE A 155 -10.51 -11.67 7.80
C PHE A 155 -11.41 -12.27 8.88
N SER A 156 -11.61 -13.59 8.92
CA SER A 156 -12.47 -14.22 9.93
C SER A 156 -11.79 -14.38 11.29
N ASN A 157 -10.49 -14.57 11.35
CA ASN A 157 -9.79 -14.97 12.57
C ASN A 157 -8.96 -13.84 13.22
N LYS A 158 -8.60 -12.77 12.50
CA LYS A 158 -7.76 -11.68 13.03
C LYS A 158 -8.45 -10.31 13.14
N VAL A 159 -9.70 -10.18 12.77
CA VAL A 159 -10.47 -8.93 12.99
C VAL A 159 -10.68 -8.62 14.48
N THR A 160 -10.30 -9.50 15.37
CA THR A 160 -10.42 -9.31 16.83
C THR A 160 -9.22 -8.59 17.44
N TYR A 161 -8.21 -8.20 16.67
CA TYR A 161 -7.02 -7.55 17.24
C TYR A 161 -6.94 -6.07 16.90
N THR A 162 -7.15 -5.31 17.92
CA THR A 162 -6.98 -3.88 18.15
C THR A 162 -5.57 -3.31 17.91
N ARG A 163 -4.88 -3.71 16.87
CA ARG A 163 -3.78 -2.94 16.27
C ARG A 163 -4.05 -2.91 14.79
N ALA A 164 -4.26 -1.72 14.29
CA ALA A 164 -4.58 -1.44 12.90
C ALA A 164 -3.49 -1.92 11.92
N THR A 165 -3.48 -3.20 11.66
CA THR A 165 -2.81 -3.76 10.51
C THR A 165 -3.84 -3.83 9.40
N HIS A 166 -3.97 -2.77 8.65
CA HIS A 166 -4.81 -2.78 7.46
C HIS A 166 -4.02 -3.42 6.34
N ILE A 167 -4.32 -4.67 6.10
CA ILE A 167 -3.82 -5.35 4.92
C ILE A 167 -4.62 -4.84 3.75
N ASN A 168 -3.96 -4.15 2.87
CA ASN A 168 -4.52 -3.77 1.61
C ASN A 168 -4.32 -4.93 0.64
N VAL A 169 -5.26 -5.85 0.64
CA VAL A 169 -5.29 -6.94 -0.31
C VAL A 169 -6.17 -6.48 -1.45
N GLY A 170 -5.53 -6.03 -2.53
CA GLY A 170 -6.25 -5.80 -3.76
C GLY A 170 -6.82 -7.11 -4.29
N VAL A 171 -8.09 -7.12 -4.50
CA VAL A 171 -8.83 -8.15 -5.23
C VAL A 171 -8.87 -7.76 -6.68
#